data_c29f3eaa4b46243efaf47a3f8696e80b
#
_entry.id   c29f3eaa4b46243efaf47a3f8696e80b
#
_cell.length_a   1.000
_cell.length_b   1.000
_cell.length_c   1.000
_cell.angle_alpha   90.00
_cell.angle_beta   90.00
_cell.angle_gamma   90.00
#
_symmetry.space_group_name_H-M   'P 1'
#
loop_
_entity.id
_entity.type
_entity.pdbx_description
1 polymer ?
#
loop_
_entity_poly.entity_id
_entity_poly.type
_entity_poly.pdbx_seq_one_letter_code
_entity_poly.pdbx_strand_id
1 'polypeptide(L)'
;VKFGMPAGYSAATLGWGYYEFKDAYDSLGQTAHLKEITNRFSKYFKDCTTLSGDTVTNFCYQIGQGGGGNDHGYWGPAETQEAIKGKRTAYWTSNGASDIAAAYSAALAVNYINFGNAEDLKYAKALYDFSVKYNKSENETTSPYYNSYDYYDDQAWAAGWLYLATGDSSYKTFLDTFMNSSGQGMSGQSGCQWGVYSPMNWNNVSMGAAILQAEITKSASDWAKVTTYLDSKATSESQYYCEDTWGSARHNVAVQMTALITSKYKKESGKDYSSWAKAQMGMILGDNSTGKNLVVGFNENSPKYPHHRSASGHAYDPTDEGTPKWDAENGHVLVGALVGGPTGTDFSTYNDSITDAVSNEVALDYNAGLVGAAAGLYTTYKTGSLESSIPGVGATPTTTAATTTTTGKTTTTAAVTTTKAAETTKAPTTVAQGDGCYTKKVNQDVVYKELPAADK
;
A
#
# COMPACT_ATOMS: atom_id res chain seq x y z
N VAL A 1 -13.90 2.95 6.78
CA VAL A 1 -13.33 4.30 6.92
C VAL A 1 -12.25 4.49 5.88
N LYS A 2 -12.16 5.70 5.32
CA LYS A 2 -11.03 6.12 4.48
C LYS A 2 -10.15 7.06 5.29
N PHE A 3 -9.14 6.51 5.93
CA PHE A 3 -8.14 7.28 6.68
C PHE A 3 -7.10 7.88 5.74
N GLY A 4 -6.82 9.17 5.87
CA GLY A 4 -5.89 9.89 5.00
C GLY A 4 -4.44 9.46 5.18
N MET A 5 -3.97 9.29 6.42
CA MET A 5 -2.57 8.92 6.69
C MET A 5 -2.14 7.61 6.02
N PRO A 6 -2.79 6.45 6.26
CA PRO A 6 -2.38 5.21 5.61
C PRO A 6 -2.57 5.24 4.10
N ALA A 7 -3.53 6.02 3.58
CA ALA A 7 -3.72 6.17 2.13
C ALA A 7 -2.55 6.93 1.47
N GLY A 8 -2.15 8.07 2.05
CA GLY A 8 -1.01 8.86 1.57
C GLY A 8 0.30 8.09 1.64
N TYR A 9 0.59 7.49 2.79
CA TYR A 9 1.74 6.63 2.99
C TYR A 9 1.81 5.50 1.96
N SER A 10 0.71 4.77 1.78
CA SER A 10 0.68 3.62 0.87
C SER A 10 0.93 4.02 -0.58
N ALA A 11 0.27 5.09 -1.05
CA ALA A 11 0.44 5.56 -2.41
C ALA A 11 1.86 6.07 -2.68
N ALA A 12 2.43 6.83 -1.74
CA ALA A 12 3.80 7.33 -1.86
C ALA A 12 4.83 6.19 -1.82
N THR A 13 4.66 5.21 -0.93
CA THR A 13 5.54 4.04 -0.82
C THR A 13 5.48 3.14 -2.06
N LEU A 14 4.29 2.91 -2.63
CA LEU A 14 4.14 2.20 -3.91
C LEU A 14 4.83 2.95 -5.06
N GLY A 15 4.65 4.27 -5.13
CA GLY A 15 5.33 5.12 -6.11
C GLY A 15 6.85 5.10 -5.95
N TRP A 16 7.33 5.10 -4.71
CA TRP A 16 8.76 5.00 -4.41
C TRP A 16 9.34 3.64 -4.82
N GLY A 17 8.64 2.54 -4.53
CA GLY A 17 9.05 1.21 -4.97
C GLY A 17 9.24 1.12 -6.48
N TYR A 18 8.35 1.76 -7.26
CA TYR A 18 8.49 1.83 -8.71
C TYR A 18 9.65 2.75 -9.13
N TYR A 19 9.80 3.91 -8.51
CA TYR A 19 10.92 4.82 -8.78
C TYR A 19 12.27 4.14 -8.62
N GLU A 20 12.43 3.34 -7.56
CA GLU A 20 13.67 2.65 -7.25
C GLU A 20 13.92 1.40 -8.10
N PHE A 21 12.88 0.62 -8.35
CA PHE A 21 13.00 -0.71 -8.93
C PHE A 21 12.21 -0.86 -10.24
N LYS A 22 12.12 0.22 -11.01
CA LYS A 22 11.34 0.32 -12.25
C LYS A 22 11.55 -0.88 -13.18
N ASP A 23 12.81 -1.31 -13.38
CA ASP A 23 13.14 -2.42 -14.27
C ASP A 23 12.50 -3.75 -13.85
N ALA A 24 12.24 -3.95 -12.55
CA ALA A 24 11.52 -5.12 -12.07
C ALA A 24 10.07 -5.11 -12.53
N TYR A 25 9.38 -3.99 -12.36
CA TYR A 25 7.99 -3.85 -12.81
C TYR A 25 7.86 -3.95 -14.32
N ASP A 26 8.75 -3.30 -15.07
CA ASP A 26 8.72 -3.32 -16.53
C ASP A 26 8.97 -4.73 -17.08
N SER A 27 9.99 -5.43 -16.56
CA SER A 27 10.33 -6.78 -17.02
C SER A 27 9.29 -7.84 -16.67
N LEU A 28 8.51 -7.61 -15.60
CA LEU A 28 7.43 -8.48 -15.16
C LEU A 28 6.04 -8.02 -15.69
N GLY A 29 5.97 -6.97 -16.52
CA GLY A 29 4.71 -6.47 -17.08
C GLY A 29 3.77 -5.83 -16.06
N GLN A 30 4.27 -5.41 -14.87
CA GLN A 30 3.44 -4.91 -13.77
C GLN A 30 3.29 -3.38 -13.76
N THR A 31 3.99 -2.67 -14.63
CA THR A 31 3.97 -1.20 -14.69
C THR A 31 2.57 -0.62 -14.92
N ALA A 32 1.81 -1.20 -15.85
CA ALA A 32 0.46 -0.72 -16.17
C ALA A 32 -0.48 -0.90 -14.98
N HIS A 33 -0.39 -2.03 -14.29
CA HIS A 33 -1.18 -2.33 -13.11
C HIS A 33 -0.87 -1.38 -11.95
N LEU A 34 0.42 -1.19 -11.63
CA LEU A 34 0.83 -0.23 -10.61
C LEU A 34 0.34 1.19 -10.92
N LYS A 35 0.51 1.62 -12.20
CA LYS A 35 0.04 2.95 -12.65
C LYS A 35 -1.47 3.12 -12.46
N GLU A 36 -2.26 2.09 -12.71
CA GLU A 36 -3.70 2.15 -12.44
C GLU A 36 -3.99 2.36 -10.97
N ILE A 37 -3.33 1.61 -10.07
CA ILE A 37 -3.48 1.74 -8.62
C ILE A 37 -3.11 3.15 -8.16
N THR A 38 -1.91 3.63 -8.52
CA THR A 38 -1.44 4.95 -8.07
C THR A 38 -2.27 6.09 -8.66
N ASN A 39 -2.79 5.96 -9.88
CA ASN A 39 -3.71 6.94 -10.47
C ASN A 39 -5.08 6.97 -9.75
N ARG A 40 -5.55 5.87 -9.19
CA ARG A 40 -6.77 5.86 -8.35
C ARG A 40 -6.54 6.62 -7.05
N PHE A 41 -5.40 6.44 -6.40
CA PHE A 41 -5.01 7.27 -5.25
C PHE A 41 -4.89 8.74 -5.64
N SER A 42 -4.20 9.04 -6.75
CA SER A 42 -4.06 10.41 -7.26
C SER A 42 -5.43 11.07 -7.48
N LYS A 43 -6.35 10.36 -8.14
CA LYS A 43 -7.72 10.87 -8.32
C LYS A 43 -8.41 11.14 -6.99
N TYR A 44 -8.35 10.19 -6.05
CA TYR A 44 -8.96 10.35 -4.73
C TYR A 44 -8.38 11.55 -3.97
N PHE A 45 -7.06 11.74 -3.98
CA PHE A 45 -6.40 12.87 -3.31
C PHE A 45 -6.80 14.21 -3.91
N LYS A 46 -6.97 14.27 -5.22
CA LYS A 46 -7.48 15.47 -5.91
C LYS A 46 -8.95 15.73 -5.60
N ASP A 47 -9.79 14.70 -5.58
CA ASP A 47 -11.20 14.80 -5.17
C ASP A 47 -11.35 15.26 -3.70
N CYS A 48 -10.39 14.96 -2.83
CA CYS A 48 -10.33 15.43 -1.45
C CYS A 48 -9.81 16.89 -1.31
N THR A 49 -9.38 17.53 -2.39
CA THR A 49 -8.69 18.82 -2.34
C THR A 49 -9.39 19.87 -3.19
N THR A 50 -9.89 20.94 -2.57
CA THR A 50 -10.46 22.07 -3.29
C THR A 50 -9.42 23.15 -3.51
N LEU A 51 -9.15 23.49 -4.77
CA LEU A 51 -8.22 24.55 -5.15
C LEU A 51 -8.95 25.83 -5.60
N SER A 52 -8.38 26.98 -5.24
CA SER A 52 -8.61 28.27 -5.89
C SER A 52 -7.29 28.73 -6.50
N GLY A 53 -7.17 28.65 -7.83
CA GLY A 53 -5.88 28.77 -8.49
C GLY A 53 -4.93 27.64 -8.10
N ASP A 54 -3.85 27.97 -7.40
CA ASP A 54 -2.86 27.02 -6.87
C ASP A 54 -2.91 26.91 -5.33
N THR A 55 -3.97 27.46 -4.70
CA THR A 55 -4.10 27.47 -3.25
C THR A 55 -5.19 26.52 -2.80
N VAL A 56 -4.90 25.65 -1.83
CA VAL A 56 -5.90 24.79 -1.17
C VAL A 56 -6.79 25.66 -0.29
N THR A 57 -8.10 25.61 -0.55
CA THR A 57 -9.12 26.32 0.21
C THR A 57 -9.90 25.43 1.16
N ASN A 58 -10.00 24.13 0.83
CA ASN A 58 -10.64 23.13 1.67
C ASN A 58 -10.03 21.75 1.40
N PHE A 59 -9.88 20.94 2.43
CA PHE A 59 -9.20 19.65 2.37
C PHE A 59 -9.96 18.58 3.16
N CYS A 60 -10.35 17.49 2.51
CA CYS A 60 -10.97 16.34 3.15
C CYS A 60 -9.89 15.38 3.65
N TYR A 61 -9.74 15.26 4.95
CA TYR A 61 -8.69 14.42 5.54
C TYR A 61 -9.15 13.03 5.94
N GLN A 62 -10.49 12.81 6.08
CA GLN A 62 -11.06 11.51 6.43
C GLN A 62 -12.49 11.38 5.93
N ILE A 63 -12.88 10.17 5.50
CA ILE A 63 -14.28 9.82 5.21
C ILE A 63 -14.68 8.62 6.04
N GLY A 64 -15.79 8.77 6.79
CA GLY A 64 -16.26 7.79 7.73
C GLY A 64 -15.72 8.00 9.14
N GLN A 65 -16.46 7.53 10.13
CA GLN A 65 -16.17 7.69 11.54
C GLN A 65 -15.21 6.58 12.00
N GLY A 66 -14.07 6.95 12.59
CA GLY A 66 -13.03 6.02 13.04
C GLY A 66 -13.43 5.22 14.26
N GLY A 67 -14.14 5.84 15.20
CA GLY A 67 -14.62 5.17 16.41
C GLY A 67 -16.13 4.88 16.35
N GLY A 68 -16.55 3.64 16.68
CA GLY A 68 -17.95 3.30 16.89
C GLY A 68 -18.76 2.91 15.64
N GLY A 69 -20.07 2.89 15.79
CA GLY A 69 -21.02 2.04 15.11
C GLY A 69 -21.34 2.26 13.64
N ASN A 70 -21.19 3.46 13.07
CA ASN A 70 -21.75 3.70 11.73
C ASN A 70 -20.85 3.25 10.59
N ASP A 71 -19.54 3.31 10.75
CA ASP A 71 -18.60 2.89 9.72
C ASP A 71 -17.65 1.82 10.25
N HIS A 72 -16.82 2.12 11.24
CA HIS A 72 -15.83 1.17 11.74
C HIS A 72 -16.47 -0.08 12.38
N GLY A 73 -17.59 0.07 13.07
CA GLY A 73 -18.32 -1.04 13.68
C GLY A 73 -19.09 -1.93 12.72
N TYR A 74 -19.28 -1.51 11.46
CA TYR A 74 -20.07 -2.25 10.49
C TYR A 74 -19.32 -3.49 9.98
N TRP A 75 -19.89 -4.69 10.19
CA TRP A 75 -19.41 -5.95 9.63
C TRP A 75 -20.40 -6.45 8.58
N GLY A 76 -20.02 -6.39 7.31
CA GLY A 76 -20.84 -6.79 6.18
C GLY A 76 -20.26 -6.29 4.84
N PRO A 77 -20.98 -6.56 3.76
CA PRO A 77 -20.60 -6.10 2.43
C PRO A 77 -20.56 -4.57 2.35
N ALA A 78 -19.48 -4.00 1.80
CA ALA A 78 -19.31 -2.55 1.70
C ALA A 78 -20.41 -1.89 0.86
N GLU A 79 -20.93 -2.58 -0.13
CA GLU A 79 -21.98 -2.14 -1.06
C GLU A 79 -23.35 -1.92 -0.39
N THR A 80 -23.61 -2.55 0.74
CA THR A 80 -24.86 -2.39 1.48
C THR A 80 -24.73 -1.45 2.68
N GLN A 81 -23.52 -1.01 3.01
CA GLN A 81 -23.25 -0.23 4.22
C GLN A 81 -24.05 1.07 4.29
N GLU A 82 -24.05 1.88 3.22
CA GLU A 82 -24.78 3.16 3.24
C GLU A 82 -26.29 3.00 3.27
N ALA A 83 -26.83 1.95 2.67
CA ALA A 83 -28.26 1.64 2.74
C ALA A 83 -28.68 1.27 4.17
N ILE A 84 -27.80 0.63 4.94
CA ILE A 84 -28.08 0.14 6.30
C ILE A 84 -27.72 1.20 7.36
N LYS A 85 -26.58 1.85 7.23
CA LYS A 85 -26.00 2.76 8.24
C LYS A 85 -26.13 4.24 7.91
N GLY A 86 -26.58 4.57 6.69
CA GLY A 86 -26.63 5.94 6.19
C GLY A 86 -25.29 6.40 5.62
N LYS A 87 -25.30 7.61 5.05
CA LYS A 87 -24.14 8.21 4.39
C LYS A 87 -23.02 8.46 5.39
N ARG A 88 -21.79 8.11 4.99
CA ARG A 88 -20.58 8.37 5.78
C ARG A 88 -20.26 9.85 5.83
N THR A 89 -19.83 10.32 7.00
CA THR A 89 -19.38 11.71 7.19
C THR A 89 -18.03 11.92 6.52
N ALA A 90 -17.89 13.00 5.77
CA ALA A 90 -16.59 13.48 5.29
C ALA A 90 -16.11 14.62 6.20
N TYR A 91 -14.86 14.52 6.66
CA TYR A 91 -14.23 15.47 7.57
C TYR A 91 -13.32 16.42 6.79
N TRP A 92 -13.66 17.70 6.79
CA TRP A 92 -13.01 18.74 6.03
C TRP A 92 -12.36 19.78 6.94
N THR A 93 -11.24 20.35 6.47
CA THR A 93 -10.55 21.46 7.12
C THR A 93 -10.05 22.47 6.12
N SER A 94 -9.97 23.75 6.52
CA SER A 94 -9.34 24.82 5.74
C SER A 94 -8.02 25.28 6.33
N ASN A 95 -7.56 24.69 7.44
CA ASN A 95 -6.40 25.16 8.20
C ASN A 95 -5.75 24.10 9.09
N GLY A 96 -5.72 22.85 8.67
CA GLY A 96 -5.16 21.74 9.44
C GLY A 96 -4.87 20.50 8.60
N ALA A 97 -4.69 19.35 9.23
CA ALA A 97 -4.33 18.07 8.60
C ALA A 97 -3.01 18.16 7.79
N SER A 98 -2.02 18.84 8.33
CA SER A 98 -0.74 19.09 7.69
C SER A 98 0.04 17.82 7.39
N ASP A 99 -0.03 16.81 8.26
CA ASP A 99 0.46 15.45 8.10
C ASP A 99 -0.11 14.79 6.84
N ILE A 100 -1.44 14.72 6.76
CA ILE A 100 -2.15 14.08 5.64
C ILE A 100 -1.92 14.85 4.33
N ALA A 101 -1.96 16.18 4.37
CA ALA A 101 -1.71 17.01 3.20
C ALA A 101 -0.30 16.80 2.64
N ALA A 102 0.72 16.69 3.52
CA ALA A 102 2.09 16.38 3.13
C ALA A 102 2.23 14.95 2.58
N ALA A 103 1.58 13.95 3.20
CA ALA A 103 1.58 12.58 2.70
C ALA A 103 0.95 12.47 1.29
N TYR A 104 -0.16 13.19 1.03
CA TYR A 104 -0.75 13.28 -0.31
C TYR A 104 0.16 14.00 -1.30
N SER A 105 0.83 15.08 -0.84
CA SER A 105 1.83 15.79 -1.65
C SER A 105 2.96 14.87 -2.10
N ALA A 106 3.54 14.09 -1.18
CA ALA A 106 4.59 13.11 -1.49
C ALA A 106 4.12 12.09 -2.53
N ALA A 107 2.93 11.53 -2.34
CA ALA A 107 2.34 10.55 -3.25
C ALA A 107 2.12 11.12 -4.67
N LEU A 108 1.58 12.33 -4.77
CA LEU A 108 1.33 13.00 -6.04
C LEU A 108 2.64 13.42 -6.73
N ALA A 109 3.65 13.88 -5.96
CA ALA A 109 4.95 14.26 -6.51
C ALA A 109 5.69 13.05 -7.10
N VAL A 110 5.75 11.91 -6.40
CA VAL A 110 6.37 10.71 -6.94
C VAL A 110 5.57 10.11 -8.09
N ASN A 111 4.23 10.21 -8.08
CA ASN A 111 3.41 9.79 -9.22
C ASN A 111 3.68 10.64 -10.47
N TYR A 112 3.88 11.95 -10.30
CA TYR A 112 4.33 12.83 -11.39
C TYR A 112 5.70 12.43 -11.94
N ILE A 113 6.68 12.15 -11.07
CA ILE A 113 8.02 11.69 -11.50
C ILE A 113 7.91 10.42 -12.33
N ASN A 114 7.10 9.48 -11.87
CA ASN A 114 6.95 8.17 -12.49
C ASN A 114 6.19 8.20 -13.82
N PHE A 115 5.14 9.02 -13.93
CA PHE A 115 4.15 8.92 -15.02
C PHE A 115 3.84 10.23 -15.74
N GLY A 116 4.41 11.35 -15.31
CA GLY A 116 4.39 12.63 -16.04
C GLY A 116 3.07 13.40 -16.00
N ASN A 117 2.14 13.11 -15.08
CA ASN A 117 0.89 13.85 -14.97
C ASN A 117 1.12 15.22 -14.32
N ALA A 118 1.09 16.31 -15.11
CA ALA A 118 1.33 17.67 -14.62
C ALA A 118 0.29 18.15 -13.58
N GLU A 119 -0.93 17.63 -13.61
CA GLU A 119 -1.94 17.95 -12.62
C GLU A 119 -1.54 17.40 -11.23
N ASP A 120 -0.93 16.22 -11.18
CA ASP A 120 -0.43 15.65 -9.92
C ASP A 120 0.63 16.56 -9.28
N LEU A 121 1.57 17.09 -10.10
CA LEU A 121 2.56 18.05 -9.59
C LEU A 121 1.91 19.35 -9.09
N LYS A 122 0.88 19.85 -9.77
CA LYS A 122 0.14 21.05 -9.34
C LYS A 122 -0.47 20.83 -7.95
N TYR A 123 -1.18 19.73 -7.76
CA TYR A 123 -1.81 19.42 -6.48
C TYR A 123 -0.76 19.09 -5.39
N ALA A 124 0.34 18.42 -5.74
CA ALA A 124 1.42 18.14 -4.83
C ALA A 124 2.00 19.41 -4.21
N LYS A 125 2.30 20.41 -5.05
CA LYS A 125 2.80 21.73 -4.60
C LYS A 125 1.79 22.44 -3.72
N ALA A 126 0.53 22.50 -4.14
CA ALA A 126 -0.53 23.18 -3.39
C ALA A 126 -0.75 22.55 -2.00
N LEU A 127 -0.73 21.21 -1.91
CA LEU A 127 -0.89 20.48 -0.65
C LEU A 127 0.33 20.64 0.26
N TYR A 128 1.54 20.67 -0.29
CA TYR A 128 2.75 20.99 0.47
C TYR A 128 2.68 22.38 1.08
N ASP A 129 2.36 23.40 0.26
CA ASP A 129 2.23 24.77 0.72
C ASP A 129 1.15 24.92 1.79
N PHE A 130 0.04 24.20 1.66
CA PHE A 130 -1.02 24.13 2.67
C PHE A 130 -0.50 23.51 3.97
N SER A 131 0.22 22.39 3.86
CA SER A 131 0.79 21.69 5.02
C SER A 131 1.74 22.60 5.82
N VAL A 132 2.74 23.19 5.17
CA VAL A 132 3.74 24.03 5.86
C VAL A 132 3.18 25.37 6.34
N LYS A 133 2.11 25.85 5.73
CA LYS A 133 1.45 27.08 6.17
C LYS A 133 0.76 26.93 7.51
N TYR A 134 0.12 25.79 7.76
CA TYR A 134 -0.72 25.64 8.95
C TYR A 134 -0.03 24.89 10.08
N ASN A 135 0.85 23.93 9.78
CA ASN A 135 1.61 23.17 10.78
C ASN A 135 0.73 22.65 11.91
N LYS A 136 -0.35 21.94 11.54
CA LYS A 136 -1.36 21.49 12.48
C LYS A 136 -1.95 20.16 12.01
N SER A 137 -1.87 19.13 12.84
CA SER A 137 -2.60 17.87 12.62
C SER A 137 -4.09 18.05 12.92
N GLU A 138 -4.92 17.29 12.23
CA GLU A 138 -6.35 17.14 12.54
C GLU A 138 -6.67 15.67 12.69
N ASN A 139 -7.40 15.35 13.74
CA ASN A 139 -7.87 14.01 13.99
C ASN A 139 -9.38 14.05 14.21
N GLU A 140 -10.10 13.08 13.67
CA GLU A 140 -11.50 12.91 13.98
C GLU A 140 -11.64 12.53 15.47
N THR A 141 -12.46 13.30 16.21
CA THR A 141 -12.46 13.28 17.68
C THR A 141 -12.88 11.95 18.31
N THR A 142 -13.59 11.11 17.55
CA THR A 142 -14.01 9.78 18.02
C THR A 142 -13.11 8.66 17.53
N SER A 143 -12.13 8.97 16.65
CA SER A 143 -11.22 7.97 16.11
C SER A 143 -10.08 7.66 17.07
N PRO A 144 -9.93 6.40 17.50
CA PRO A 144 -8.74 5.94 18.20
C PRO A 144 -7.62 5.49 17.25
N TYR A 145 -7.84 5.57 15.91
CA TYR A 145 -6.98 4.98 14.90
C TYR A 145 -6.36 6.02 13.99
N TYR A 146 -5.11 5.77 13.55
CA TYR A 146 -4.38 6.59 12.59
C TYR A 146 -4.30 8.08 12.94
N ASN A 147 -4.16 8.37 14.23
CA ASN A 147 -3.96 9.72 14.73
C ASN A 147 -2.48 10.05 14.77
N SER A 148 -2.08 11.17 14.17
CA SER A 148 -0.74 11.72 14.27
C SER A 148 -0.74 13.07 15.00
N TYR A 149 0.37 13.38 15.63
CA TYR A 149 0.63 14.66 16.31
C TYR A 149 1.90 15.31 15.77
N ASP A 150 2.56 14.68 14.82
CA ASP A 150 3.71 15.18 14.09
C ASP A 150 3.35 15.29 12.60
N TYR A 151 4.00 16.16 11.87
CA TYR A 151 3.81 16.41 10.45
C TYR A 151 5.12 16.82 9.75
N TYR A 152 6.19 16.99 10.49
CA TYR A 152 7.45 17.49 9.92
C TYR A 152 8.19 16.43 9.12
N ASP A 153 8.10 15.18 9.48
CA ASP A 153 8.66 14.07 8.71
C ASP A 153 7.90 13.86 7.40
N ASP A 154 6.57 13.99 7.40
CA ASP A 154 5.75 13.98 6.18
C ASP A 154 6.11 15.14 5.26
N GLN A 155 6.27 16.36 5.82
CA GLN A 155 6.68 17.53 5.07
C GLN A 155 8.09 17.37 4.49
N ALA A 156 9.02 16.80 5.25
CA ALA A 156 10.39 16.56 4.80
C ALA A 156 10.42 15.53 3.66
N TRP A 157 9.63 14.47 3.77
CA TRP A 157 9.54 13.46 2.71
C TRP A 157 8.89 14.01 1.45
N ALA A 158 7.80 14.79 1.60
CA ALA A 158 7.17 15.49 0.48
C ALA A 158 8.15 16.50 -0.17
N ALA A 159 8.92 17.23 0.62
CA ALA A 159 9.92 18.17 0.11
C ALA A 159 11.02 17.45 -0.70
N GLY A 160 11.46 16.26 -0.25
CA GLY A 160 12.41 15.44 -1.01
C GLY A 160 11.86 15.10 -2.41
N TRP A 161 10.63 14.61 -2.48
CA TRP A 161 9.98 14.30 -3.77
C TRP A 161 9.74 15.52 -4.64
N LEU A 162 9.32 16.64 -4.05
CA LEU A 162 9.12 17.89 -4.79
C LEU A 162 10.43 18.46 -5.31
N TYR A 163 11.54 18.33 -4.57
CA TYR A 163 12.86 18.70 -5.09
C TYR A 163 13.24 17.85 -6.30
N LEU A 164 13.07 16.53 -6.23
CA LEU A 164 13.32 15.62 -7.36
C LEU A 164 12.43 15.91 -8.56
N ALA A 165 11.19 16.33 -8.33
CA ALA A 165 10.22 16.67 -9.38
C ALA A 165 10.48 18.01 -10.05
N THR A 166 11.06 19.01 -9.34
CA THR A 166 11.10 20.41 -9.79
C THR A 166 12.50 20.99 -9.89
N GLY A 167 13.45 20.49 -9.10
CA GLY A 167 14.79 21.10 -8.93
C GLY A 167 14.78 22.36 -8.06
N ASP A 168 13.64 22.76 -7.47
CA ASP A 168 13.55 23.95 -6.63
C ASP A 168 14.25 23.74 -5.28
N SER A 169 15.29 24.52 -5.06
CA SER A 169 16.17 24.40 -3.88
C SER A 169 15.48 24.71 -2.54
N SER A 170 14.33 25.35 -2.54
CA SER A 170 13.57 25.62 -1.30
C SER A 170 13.12 24.32 -0.64
N TYR A 171 12.68 23.32 -1.43
CA TYR A 171 12.33 22.00 -0.93
C TYR A 171 13.53 21.26 -0.35
N LYS A 172 14.67 21.31 -1.03
CA LYS A 172 15.91 20.71 -0.50
C LYS A 172 16.32 21.36 0.81
N THR A 173 16.20 22.68 0.92
CA THR A 173 16.52 23.42 2.14
C THR A 173 15.63 22.95 3.31
N PHE A 174 14.33 22.71 3.08
CA PHE A 174 13.45 22.18 4.11
C PHE A 174 13.87 20.78 4.53
N LEU A 175 14.11 19.87 3.57
CA LEU A 175 14.56 18.51 3.84
C LEU A 175 15.88 18.50 4.65
N ASP A 176 16.86 19.27 4.23
CA ASP A 176 18.16 19.38 4.93
C ASP A 176 18.00 19.94 6.33
N THR A 177 17.14 20.94 6.52
CA THR A 177 16.86 21.53 7.83
C THR A 177 16.27 20.50 8.79
N PHE A 178 15.28 19.73 8.33
CA PHE A 178 14.68 18.66 9.11
C PHE A 178 15.71 17.58 9.47
N MET A 179 16.40 17.05 8.47
CA MET A 179 17.32 15.91 8.65
C MET A 179 18.60 16.25 9.42
N ASN A 180 19.04 17.53 9.40
CA ASN A 180 20.26 17.98 10.06
C ASN A 180 19.97 18.66 11.41
N SER A 181 18.72 18.89 11.75
CA SER A 181 18.37 19.47 13.06
C SER A 181 18.64 18.45 14.17
N SER A 182 19.37 18.87 15.17
CA SER A 182 19.61 18.07 16.40
C SER A 182 18.46 18.21 17.40
N GLY A 183 17.22 18.19 16.92
CA GLY A 183 16.03 18.42 17.74
C GLY A 183 15.75 19.90 18.05
N GLN A 184 16.46 20.83 17.40
CA GLN A 184 16.38 22.27 17.71
C GLN A 184 15.90 23.12 16.53
N GLY A 185 16.06 22.68 15.29
CA GLY A 185 15.83 23.51 14.11
C GLY A 185 14.36 23.84 13.82
N MET A 186 13.44 22.99 14.25
CA MET A 186 11.98 23.20 14.17
C MET A 186 11.38 23.21 15.58
N SER A 187 12.16 23.64 16.55
CA SER A 187 11.89 23.57 17.97
C SER A 187 10.67 24.38 18.39
N GLY A 188 9.96 23.86 19.35
CA GLY A 188 8.76 24.43 19.94
C GLY A 188 7.55 23.53 19.83
N GLN A 189 7.63 22.44 19.08
CA GLN A 189 6.58 21.45 18.97
C GLN A 189 6.84 20.33 19.98
N SER A 190 6.01 20.26 21.00
CA SER A 190 6.02 19.16 21.97
C SER A 190 5.66 17.87 21.25
N GLY A 191 6.53 16.86 21.33
CA GLY A 191 6.32 15.55 20.73
C GLY A 191 6.95 15.32 19.34
N CYS A 192 7.52 16.34 18.72
CA CYS A 192 8.25 16.17 17.46
C CYS A 192 9.55 15.38 17.70
N GLN A 193 9.69 14.24 17.06
CA GLN A 193 10.91 13.41 17.14
C GLN A 193 11.73 13.58 15.86
N TRP A 194 13.04 13.77 16.04
CA TRP A 194 13.98 14.08 14.98
C TRP A 194 14.85 12.88 14.62
N GLY A 195 15.12 12.74 13.32
CA GLY A 195 15.98 11.69 12.82
C GLY A 195 15.25 10.36 12.62
N VAL A 196 16.02 9.33 12.29
CA VAL A 196 15.50 7.99 12.02
C VAL A 196 15.48 7.18 13.32
N TYR A 197 14.32 6.96 13.87
CA TYR A 197 14.13 6.21 15.11
C TYR A 197 13.08 5.10 15.04
N SER A 198 12.34 5.02 13.94
CA SER A 198 11.25 4.06 13.72
C SER A 198 11.35 3.46 12.31
N PRO A 199 10.87 2.22 12.09
CA PRO A 199 10.61 1.76 10.73
C PRO A 199 9.65 2.71 10.03
N MET A 200 9.78 2.82 8.73
CA MET A 200 8.85 3.59 7.93
C MET A 200 7.43 3.03 8.06
N ASN A 201 6.49 3.86 8.41
CA ASN A 201 5.08 3.52 8.56
C ASN A 201 4.21 4.77 8.35
N TRP A 202 2.89 4.62 8.43
CA TRP A 202 1.95 5.73 8.21
C TRP A 202 2.14 6.92 9.17
N ASN A 203 2.69 6.69 10.38
CA ASN A 203 2.91 7.74 11.40
C ASN A 203 4.36 8.24 11.44
N ASN A 204 5.28 7.61 10.72
CA ASN A 204 6.67 8.06 10.65
C ASN A 204 7.31 7.70 9.31
N VAL A 205 7.66 8.72 8.54
CA VAL A 205 8.30 8.61 7.23
C VAL A 205 9.72 9.19 7.20
N SER A 206 10.30 9.45 8.38
CA SER A 206 11.65 10.04 8.50
C SER A 206 12.74 9.21 7.82
N MET A 207 12.61 7.88 7.79
CA MET A 207 13.51 7.00 7.05
C MET A 207 13.47 7.28 5.55
N GLY A 208 12.29 7.49 4.99
CA GLY A 208 12.12 7.87 3.59
C GLY A 208 12.77 9.22 3.29
N ALA A 209 12.55 10.21 4.14
CA ALA A 209 13.21 11.53 4.03
C ALA A 209 14.74 11.43 4.11
N ALA A 210 15.27 10.60 5.02
CA ALA A 210 16.71 10.38 5.16
C ALA A 210 17.34 9.73 3.92
N ILE A 211 16.66 8.73 3.35
CA ILE A 211 17.13 8.07 2.12
C ILE A 211 17.11 9.07 0.96
N LEU A 212 16.03 9.83 0.76
CA LEU A 212 15.99 10.85 -0.29
C LEU A 212 17.08 11.91 -0.11
N GLN A 213 17.34 12.36 1.13
CA GLN A 213 18.46 13.28 1.39
C GLN A 213 19.79 12.65 0.95
N ALA A 214 20.05 11.41 1.35
CA ALA A 214 21.28 10.72 1.03
C ALA A 214 21.47 10.49 -0.48
N GLU A 215 20.39 10.18 -1.20
CA GLU A 215 20.39 10.07 -2.67
C GLU A 215 20.68 11.40 -3.37
N ILE A 216 20.06 12.48 -2.89
CA ILE A 216 20.23 13.83 -3.45
C ILE A 216 21.65 14.34 -3.21
N THR A 217 22.17 14.19 -2.00
CA THR A 217 23.50 14.71 -1.61
C THR A 217 24.64 13.79 -2.01
N LYS A 218 24.37 12.50 -2.12
CA LYS A 218 25.39 11.42 -2.30
C LYS A 218 26.44 11.41 -1.19
N SER A 219 26.08 11.95 -0.04
CA SER A 219 27.00 12.12 1.11
C SER A 219 27.02 10.86 1.96
N ALA A 220 28.21 10.37 2.28
CA ALA A 220 28.40 9.25 3.20
C ALA A 220 27.86 9.56 4.61
N SER A 221 27.89 10.83 5.05
CA SER A 221 27.33 11.23 6.35
C SER A 221 25.81 11.17 6.37
N ASP A 222 25.15 11.43 5.24
CA ASP A 222 23.70 11.32 5.14
C ASP A 222 23.29 9.84 5.03
N TRP A 223 24.01 9.03 4.29
CA TRP A 223 23.83 7.58 4.32
C TRP A 223 24.05 6.97 5.69
N ALA A 224 24.99 7.52 6.50
CA ALA A 224 25.24 7.03 7.86
C ALA A 224 23.99 7.15 8.77
N LYS A 225 23.10 8.13 8.56
CA LYS A 225 21.83 8.23 9.29
C LYS A 225 20.94 7.01 9.05
N VAL A 226 20.88 6.59 7.78
CA VAL A 226 20.11 5.42 7.33
C VAL A 226 20.74 4.13 7.82
N THR A 227 22.03 3.95 7.58
CA THR A 227 22.72 2.69 7.88
C THR A 227 22.87 2.44 9.37
N THR A 228 23.03 3.48 10.20
CA THR A 228 23.03 3.33 11.66
C THR A 228 21.72 2.72 12.16
N TYR A 229 20.60 3.16 11.62
CA TYR A 229 19.31 2.58 11.97
C TYR A 229 19.17 1.15 11.46
N LEU A 230 19.45 0.91 10.15
CA LEU A 230 19.32 -0.42 9.56
C LEU A 230 20.26 -1.44 10.20
N ASP A 231 21.49 -1.07 10.57
CA ASP A 231 22.41 -1.96 11.29
C ASP A 231 21.84 -2.42 12.65
N SER A 232 21.02 -1.58 13.28
CA SER A 232 20.35 -1.96 14.53
C SER A 232 19.15 -2.91 14.36
N LYS A 233 18.59 -2.99 13.15
CA LYS A 233 17.41 -3.79 12.83
C LYS A 233 17.74 -5.06 12.05
N ALA A 234 18.59 -4.96 11.05
CA ALA A 234 19.00 -6.07 10.21
C ALA A 234 20.10 -6.96 10.88
N THR A 235 19.83 -7.44 12.10
CA THR A 235 20.83 -8.10 12.96
C THR A 235 20.89 -9.61 12.79
N SER A 236 19.83 -10.25 12.26
CA SER A 236 19.75 -11.71 12.14
C SER A 236 19.00 -12.13 10.87
N GLU A 237 19.59 -13.05 10.12
CA GLU A 237 18.93 -13.70 8.97
C GLU A 237 18.09 -14.92 9.38
N SER A 238 18.28 -15.45 10.57
CA SER A 238 17.60 -16.65 11.08
C SER A 238 16.46 -16.36 12.05
N GLN A 239 16.21 -15.09 12.37
CA GLN A 239 15.16 -14.67 13.28
C GLN A 239 14.26 -13.64 12.60
N TYR A 240 12.94 -13.82 12.72
CA TYR A 240 11.97 -12.86 12.20
C TYR A 240 12.11 -11.52 12.92
N TYR A 241 12.24 -10.45 12.17
CA TYR A 241 12.25 -9.09 12.69
C TYR A 241 10.83 -8.67 13.07
N CYS A 242 10.62 -8.35 14.33
CA CYS A 242 9.37 -7.88 14.90
C CYS A 242 9.61 -6.59 15.65
N GLU A 243 9.12 -5.46 15.13
CA GLU A 243 9.24 -4.16 15.80
C GLU A 243 8.12 -3.94 16.80
N ASP A 244 6.91 -4.33 16.45
CA ASP A 244 5.70 -4.14 17.25
C ASP A 244 4.84 -5.40 17.18
N THR A 245 4.02 -5.60 18.20
CA THR A 245 3.10 -6.73 18.26
C THR A 245 1.94 -6.58 17.29
N TRP A 246 1.47 -5.35 17.02
CA TRP A 246 0.37 -5.11 16.11
C TRP A 246 0.87 -4.94 14.67
N GLY A 247 0.50 -5.88 13.82
CA GLY A 247 0.87 -5.79 12.40
C GLY A 247 2.38 -5.83 12.18
N SER A 248 3.09 -6.75 12.86
CA SER A 248 4.55 -6.86 12.78
C SER A 248 5.07 -7.00 11.35
N ALA A 249 4.30 -7.67 10.47
CA ALA A 249 4.69 -7.90 9.10
C ALA A 249 4.80 -6.60 8.28
N ARG A 250 3.95 -5.59 8.54
CA ARG A 250 4.05 -4.27 7.86
C ARG A 250 5.38 -3.59 8.13
N HIS A 251 5.85 -3.64 9.39
CA HIS A 251 7.14 -3.07 9.77
C HIS A 251 8.29 -3.87 9.17
N ASN A 252 8.20 -5.19 9.19
CA ASN A 252 9.19 -6.07 8.61
C ASN A 252 9.40 -5.78 7.12
N VAL A 253 8.33 -5.72 6.31
CA VAL A 253 8.45 -5.45 4.87
C VAL A 253 8.86 -4.01 4.56
N ALA A 254 8.52 -3.04 5.42
CA ALA A 254 8.98 -1.66 5.27
C ALA A 254 10.50 -1.55 5.51
N VAL A 255 11.04 -2.25 6.52
CA VAL A 255 12.49 -2.32 6.74
C VAL A 255 13.18 -3.09 5.61
N GLN A 256 12.60 -4.18 5.11
CA GLN A 256 13.12 -4.88 3.92
C GLN A 256 13.25 -3.94 2.72
N MET A 257 12.19 -3.18 2.41
CA MET A 257 12.18 -2.25 1.27
C MET A 257 13.28 -1.19 1.42
N THR A 258 13.37 -0.52 2.58
CA THR A 258 14.38 0.52 2.82
C THR A 258 15.81 -0.04 2.84
N ALA A 259 16.00 -1.26 3.34
CA ALA A 259 17.25 -1.99 3.30
C ALA A 259 17.68 -2.33 1.86
N LEU A 260 16.74 -2.75 1.02
CA LEU A 260 17.00 -3.05 -0.40
C LEU A 260 17.29 -1.79 -1.21
N ILE A 261 16.61 -0.68 -0.94
CA ILE A 261 16.96 0.62 -1.52
C ILE A 261 18.38 1.01 -1.11
N THR A 262 18.72 0.94 0.17
CA THR A 262 20.07 1.23 0.66
C THR A 262 21.13 0.34 0.00
N SER A 263 20.81 -0.94 -0.21
CA SER A 263 21.70 -1.90 -0.89
C SER A 263 21.88 -1.59 -2.38
N LYS A 264 20.89 -1.02 -3.04
CA LYS A 264 21.01 -0.51 -4.42
C LYS A 264 22.09 0.57 -4.50
N TYR A 265 22.21 1.41 -3.47
CA TYR A 265 23.21 2.48 -3.34
C TYR A 265 24.43 2.05 -2.50
N LYS A 266 24.80 0.78 -2.53
CA LYS A 266 25.88 0.24 -1.69
C LYS A 266 27.25 0.86 -1.92
N LYS A 267 27.48 1.51 -3.07
CA LYS A 267 28.73 2.24 -3.33
C LYS A 267 28.84 3.48 -2.46
N GLU A 268 27.71 4.15 -2.22
CA GLU A 268 27.60 5.38 -1.45
C GLU A 268 27.35 5.07 0.03
N SER A 269 26.47 4.13 0.32
CA SER A 269 26.09 3.73 1.68
C SER A 269 27.13 2.83 2.36
N GLY A 270 27.96 2.12 1.59
CA GLY A 270 28.91 1.14 2.11
C GLY A 270 28.27 -0.14 2.66
N LYS A 271 26.96 -0.37 2.42
CA LYS A 271 26.17 -1.45 3.03
C LYS A 271 25.38 -2.24 2.00
N ASP A 272 25.22 -3.53 2.28
CA ASP A 272 24.38 -4.44 1.50
C ASP A 272 23.57 -5.31 2.48
N TYR A 273 22.27 -5.11 2.50
CA TYR A 273 21.32 -5.83 3.37
C TYR A 273 20.47 -6.84 2.59
N SER A 274 20.81 -7.12 1.34
CA SER A 274 19.95 -7.93 0.46
C SER A 274 19.78 -9.36 0.95
N SER A 275 20.82 -9.98 1.57
CA SER A 275 20.70 -11.32 2.15
C SER A 275 19.72 -11.34 3.33
N TRP A 276 19.79 -10.34 4.20
CA TRP A 276 18.87 -10.19 5.31
C TRP A 276 17.43 -10.01 4.82
N ALA A 277 17.22 -9.10 3.88
CA ALA A 277 15.87 -8.86 3.32
C ALA A 277 15.30 -10.12 2.64
N LYS A 278 16.15 -10.90 1.94
CA LYS A 278 15.75 -12.18 1.35
C LYS A 278 15.32 -13.19 2.40
N ALA A 279 16.08 -13.31 3.49
CA ALA A 279 15.74 -14.22 4.58
C ALA A 279 14.42 -13.82 5.26
N GLN A 280 14.21 -12.53 5.53
CA GLN A 280 12.95 -12.04 6.11
C GLN A 280 11.75 -12.28 5.18
N MET A 281 11.92 -12.05 3.87
CA MET A 281 10.87 -12.37 2.90
C MET A 281 10.59 -13.87 2.85
N GLY A 282 11.61 -14.72 2.92
CA GLY A 282 11.45 -16.17 3.04
C GLY A 282 10.57 -16.55 4.22
N MET A 283 10.81 -15.97 5.39
CA MET A 283 9.99 -16.23 6.59
C MET A 283 8.53 -15.79 6.38
N ILE A 284 8.28 -14.63 5.77
CA ILE A 284 6.93 -14.16 5.43
C ILE A 284 6.23 -15.13 4.47
N LEU A 285 6.97 -15.73 3.55
CA LEU A 285 6.43 -16.65 2.52
C LEU A 285 6.42 -18.12 2.94
N GLY A 286 6.73 -18.43 4.21
CA GLY A 286 6.57 -19.77 4.79
C GLY A 286 7.87 -20.49 5.18
N ASP A 287 9.04 -19.90 4.92
CA ASP A 287 10.33 -20.44 5.38
C ASP A 287 10.56 -20.07 6.86
N ASN A 288 9.71 -20.62 7.71
CA ASN A 288 9.65 -20.36 9.14
C ASN A 288 9.26 -21.64 9.92
N SER A 289 9.28 -21.59 11.25
CA SER A 289 9.04 -22.74 12.13
C SER A 289 7.67 -23.41 11.97
N THR A 290 6.68 -22.70 11.40
CA THR A 290 5.29 -23.20 11.24
C THR A 290 4.95 -23.61 9.82
N GLY A 291 5.74 -23.21 8.83
CA GLY A 291 5.43 -23.38 7.40
C GLY A 291 4.28 -22.51 6.89
N LYS A 292 3.66 -21.69 7.76
CA LYS A 292 2.60 -20.75 7.35
C LYS A 292 3.21 -19.52 6.68
N ASN A 293 2.59 -19.07 5.59
CA ASN A 293 2.93 -17.77 5.03
C ASN A 293 1.94 -16.69 5.53
N LEU A 294 2.30 -15.43 5.31
CA LEU A 294 1.51 -14.27 5.76
C LEU A 294 0.82 -13.56 4.59
N VAL A 295 0.86 -14.13 3.38
CA VAL A 295 0.25 -13.53 2.17
C VAL A 295 -0.95 -14.34 1.74
N VAL A 296 -2.11 -13.73 1.77
CA VAL A 296 -3.39 -14.37 1.42
C VAL A 296 -3.37 -14.87 -0.02
N GLY A 297 -3.77 -16.14 -0.23
CA GLY A 297 -3.87 -16.74 -1.55
C GLY A 297 -2.55 -17.04 -2.24
N PHE A 298 -1.42 -17.02 -1.53
CA PHE A 298 -0.10 -17.34 -2.08
C PHE A 298 0.06 -18.84 -2.34
N ASN A 299 -0.33 -19.70 -1.37
CA ASN A 299 -0.36 -21.16 -1.51
C ASN A 299 -1.35 -21.78 -0.50
N GLU A 300 -1.34 -23.10 -0.35
CA GLU A 300 -2.26 -23.82 0.57
C GLU A 300 -2.07 -23.46 2.04
N ASN A 301 -0.89 -22.95 2.44
CA ASN A 301 -0.58 -22.53 3.81
C ASN A 301 -0.86 -21.04 4.07
N SER A 302 -1.57 -20.39 3.15
CA SER A 302 -1.94 -18.98 3.25
C SER A 302 -3.03 -18.74 4.29
N PRO A 303 -3.10 -17.53 4.87
CA PRO A 303 -4.19 -17.11 5.75
C PRO A 303 -5.55 -17.30 5.09
N LYS A 304 -6.50 -17.84 5.86
CA LYS A 304 -7.88 -18.11 5.42
C LYS A 304 -8.92 -17.27 6.14
N TYR A 305 -8.54 -16.68 7.28
CA TYR A 305 -9.39 -15.91 8.16
C TYR A 305 -8.95 -14.44 8.32
N PRO A 306 -8.53 -13.72 7.26
CA PRO A 306 -8.17 -12.31 7.40
C PRO A 306 -9.25 -11.51 8.07
N HIS A 307 -8.86 -10.62 9.00
CA HIS A 307 -9.75 -9.70 9.69
C HIS A 307 -10.18 -8.58 8.71
N HIS A 308 -11.12 -8.93 7.81
CA HIS A 308 -11.60 -8.02 6.76
C HIS A 308 -13.11 -8.20 6.52
N ARG A 309 -13.87 -7.12 6.74
CA ARG A 309 -15.33 -7.11 6.75
C ARG A 309 -15.95 -7.65 5.47
N SER A 310 -15.63 -7.06 4.33
CA SER A 310 -16.22 -7.46 3.05
C SER A 310 -15.71 -8.81 2.55
N ALA A 311 -14.44 -9.15 2.81
CA ALA A 311 -13.88 -10.44 2.39
C ALA A 311 -14.45 -11.61 3.17
N SER A 312 -14.97 -11.37 4.39
CA SER A 312 -15.63 -12.39 5.19
C SER A 312 -16.77 -13.09 4.43
N GLY A 313 -17.49 -12.33 3.59
CA GLY A 313 -18.67 -12.82 2.87
C GLY A 313 -19.93 -12.89 3.76
N HIS A 314 -19.84 -12.49 5.04
CA HIS A 314 -20.98 -12.46 5.93
C HIS A 314 -21.93 -11.30 5.59
N ALA A 315 -23.22 -11.59 5.64
CA ALA A 315 -24.24 -10.55 5.65
C ALA A 315 -24.14 -9.73 6.94
N TYR A 316 -24.53 -8.45 6.85
CA TYR A 316 -24.58 -7.62 8.05
C TYR A 316 -25.58 -8.16 9.08
N ASP A 317 -25.12 -8.30 10.32
CA ASP A 317 -25.93 -8.58 11.50
C ASP A 317 -25.71 -7.48 12.54
N PRO A 318 -26.75 -6.75 12.98
CA PRO A 318 -26.63 -5.70 13.98
C PRO A 318 -26.09 -6.19 15.35
N THR A 319 -26.12 -7.48 15.60
CA THR A 319 -25.58 -8.07 16.84
C THR A 319 -24.05 -8.29 16.79
N ASP A 320 -23.45 -8.19 15.59
CA ASP A 320 -22.01 -8.39 15.34
C ASP A 320 -21.24 -7.09 15.10
N GLU A 321 -21.81 -5.96 15.52
CA GLU A 321 -21.10 -4.68 15.40
C GLU A 321 -19.81 -4.64 16.23
N GLY A 322 -18.78 -4.06 15.63
CA GLY A 322 -17.45 -3.93 16.23
C GLY A 322 -16.52 -5.09 15.90
N THR A 323 -16.52 -6.12 16.69
CA THR A 323 -15.76 -7.34 16.48
C THR A 323 -16.68 -8.50 16.11
N PRO A 324 -16.38 -9.29 15.08
CA PRO A 324 -17.21 -10.42 14.72
C PRO A 324 -17.25 -11.44 15.86
N LYS A 325 -18.42 -12.02 16.11
CA LYS A 325 -18.65 -13.05 17.11
C LYS A 325 -18.51 -14.46 16.56
N TRP A 326 -18.10 -14.58 15.34
CA TRP A 326 -17.91 -15.82 14.59
C TRP A 326 -16.47 -15.87 14.06
N ASP A 327 -15.95 -17.07 13.87
CA ASP A 327 -14.65 -17.31 13.26
C ASP A 327 -14.83 -18.35 12.16
N ALA A 328 -14.87 -17.89 10.93
CA ALA A 328 -15.07 -18.70 9.75
C ALA A 328 -14.14 -18.27 8.63
N GLU A 329 -13.76 -19.22 7.78
CA GLU A 329 -12.97 -18.94 6.58
C GLU A 329 -13.66 -17.88 5.73
N ASN A 330 -12.89 -16.90 5.21
CA ASN A 330 -13.43 -15.81 4.41
C ASN A 330 -14.08 -16.36 3.13
N GLY A 331 -15.27 -15.85 2.82
CA GLY A 331 -15.99 -16.18 1.60
C GLY A 331 -15.31 -15.65 0.32
N HIS A 332 -14.43 -14.66 0.46
CA HIS A 332 -13.69 -14.05 -0.65
C HIS A 332 -12.20 -13.99 -0.34
N VAL A 333 -11.38 -14.50 -1.25
CA VAL A 333 -9.93 -14.51 -1.11
C VAL A 333 -9.36 -13.16 -1.55
N LEU A 334 -8.71 -12.44 -0.62
CA LEU A 334 -7.97 -11.21 -0.91
C LEU A 334 -6.55 -11.52 -1.38
N VAL A 335 -6.40 -12.03 -2.59
CA VAL A 335 -5.10 -12.50 -3.11
C VAL A 335 -4.05 -11.39 -3.03
N GLY A 336 -2.90 -11.70 -2.43
CA GLY A 336 -1.77 -10.79 -2.27
C GLY A 336 -1.84 -9.88 -1.04
N ALA A 337 -2.92 -9.95 -0.24
CA ALA A 337 -2.98 -9.15 0.99
C ALA A 337 -2.03 -9.69 2.06
N LEU A 338 -1.23 -8.81 2.65
CA LEU A 338 -0.37 -9.13 3.79
C LEU A 338 -1.17 -8.99 5.08
N VAL A 339 -1.21 -10.05 5.89
CA VAL A 339 -1.79 -10.01 7.23
C VAL A 339 -0.81 -9.46 8.26
N GLY A 340 -1.31 -9.13 9.45
CA GLY A 340 -0.54 -8.53 10.54
C GLY A 340 0.69 -9.31 10.96
N GLY A 341 0.63 -10.63 10.95
CA GLY A 341 1.76 -11.50 11.28
C GLY A 341 1.88 -11.84 12.77
N PRO A 342 2.98 -12.49 13.17
CA PRO A 342 3.20 -12.91 14.55
C PRO A 342 3.36 -11.70 15.49
N THR A 343 2.99 -11.88 16.76
CA THR A 343 3.11 -10.86 17.81
C THR A 343 4.48 -10.80 18.47
N GLY A 344 5.46 -11.50 17.90
CA GLY A 344 6.84 -11.58 18.37
C GLY A 344 7.73 -12.18 17.30
N THR A 345 8.93 -12.56 17.69
CA THR A 345 9.92 -13.17 16.78
C THR A 345 9.64 -14.64 16.48
N ASP A 346 8.69 -15.27 17.18
CA ASP A 346 8.26 -16.65 17.02
C ASP A 346 6.96 -16.72 16.20
N PHE A 347 6.98 -17.40 15.07
CA PHE A 347 5.83 -17.61 14.21
C PHE A 347 4.70 -18.41 14.84
N SER A 348 4.94 -19.17 15.92
CA SER A 348 3.89 -19.84 16.67
C SER A 348 2.89 -18.88 17.33
N THR A 349 3.27 -17.60 17.47
CA THR A 349 2.39 -16.53 17.98
C THR A 349 1.42 -15.97 16.94
N TYR A 350 1.56 -16.35 15.66
CA TYR A 350 0.63 -15.95 14.60
C TYR A 350 -0.68 -16.74 14.70
N ASN A 351 -1.79 -16.03 14.78
CA ASN A 351 -3.14 -16.58 14.87
C ASN A 351 -3.97 -16.22 13.63
N ASP A 352 -4.31 -17.21 12.81
CA ASP A 352 -5.18 -17.03 11.64
C ASP A 352 -6.65 -17.12 12.08
N SER A 353 -7.19 -16.02 12.59
CA SER A 353 -8.57 -15.87 13.05
C SER A 353 -9.15 -14.53 12.63
N ILE A 354 -10.39 -14.53 12.16
CA ILE A 354 -11.08 -13.28 11.77
C ILE A 354 -11.33 -12.35 12.97
N THR A 355 -11.32 -12.90 14.19
CA THR A 355 -11.51 -12.14 15.42
C THR A 355 -10.22 -11.49 15.92
N ASP A 356 -9.07 -11.84 15.35
CA ASP A 356 -7.76 -11.33 15.73
C ASP A 356 -7.29 -10.21 14.79
N ALA A 357 -7.60 -8.96 15.15
CA ALA A 357 -7.13 -7.81 14.41
C ALA A 357 -5.61 -7.61 14.51
N VAL A 358 -4.98 -8.03 15.61
CA VAL A 358 -3.54 -7.78 15.84
C VAL A 358 -2.69 -8.54 14.84
N SER A 359 -2.98 -9.86 14.70
CA SER A 359 -2.19 -10.76 13.85
C SER A 359 -2.74 -10.87 12.42
N ASN A 360 -4.05 -10.61 12.21
CA ASN A 360 -4.73 -11.04 10.98
C ASN A 360 -5.45 -9.90 10.22
N GLU A 361 -5.31 -8.65 10.68
CA GLU A 361 -5.78 -7.50 9.90
C GLU A 361 -4.98 -7.39 8.60
N VAL A 362 -5.65 -6.90 7.55
CA VAL A 362 -5.05 -6.50 6.28
C VAL A 362 -5.36 -5.02 6.02
N ALA A 363 -4.36 -4.28 5.54
CA ALA A 363 -4.51 -2.86 5.29
C ALA A 363 -3.64 -2.41 4.09
N LEU A 364 -3.95 -1.23 3.55
CA LEU A 364 -3.19 -0.64 2.44
C LEU A 364 -1.72 -0.44 2.82
N ASP A 365 -1.48 0.10 4.01
CA ASP A 365 -0.15 0.38 4.53
C ASP A 365 0.66 -0.89 4.85
N TYR A 366 -0.01 -2.04 5.08
CA TYR A 366 0.68 -3.32 5.24
C TYR A 366 1.31 -3.78 3.93
N ASN A 367 0.58 -3.63 2.82
CA ASN A 367 1.01 -4.11 1.50
C ASN A 367 2.06 -3.23 0.82
N ALA A 368 2.09 -1.94 1.09
CA ALA A 368 2.93 -1.01 0.34
C ALA A 368 4.42 -1.38 0.40
N GLY A 369 4.93 -1.69 1.60
CA GLY A 369 6.30 -2.15 1.80
C GLY A 369 6.59 -3.52 1.15
N LEU A 370 5.61 -4.44 1.19
CA LEU A 370 5.76 -5.77 0.59
C LEU A 370 6.02 -5.68 -0.91
N VAL A 371 5.27 -4.85 -1.63
CA VAL A 371 5.42 -4.68 -3.08
C VAL A 371 6.79 -4.14 -3.43
N GLY A 372 7.25 -3.10 -2.71
CA GLY A 372 8.58 -2.52 -2.90
C GLY A 372 9.71 -3.49 -2.56
N ALA A 373 9.58 -4.24 -1.46
CA ALA A 373 10.56 -5.26 -1.07
C ALA A 373 10.66 -6.39 -2.10
N ALA A 374 9.53 -6.89 -2.61
CA ALA A 374 9.51 -7.92 -3.65
C ALA A 374 10.20 -7.43 -4.94
N ALA A 375 9.92 -6.20 -5.37
CA ALA A 375 10.58 -5.60 -6.53
C ALA A 375 12.10 -5.43 -6.33
N GLY A 376 12.53 -5.02 -5.14
CA GLY A 376 13.93 -4.90 -4.77
C GLY A 376 14.65 -6.23 -4.76
N LEU A 377 14.04 -7.28 -4.22
CA LEU A 377 14.58 -8.64 -4.25
C LEU A 377 14.70 -9.17 -5.67
N TYR A 378 13.67 -8.98 -6.49
CA TYR A 378 13.73 -9.38 -7.90
C TYR A 378 14.84 -8.64 -8.64
N THR A 379 14.99 -7.33 -8.41
CA THR A 379 16.06 -6.52 -8.99
C THR A 379 17.44 -7.09 -8.64
N THR A 380 17.62 -7.48 -7.38
CA THR A 380 18.90 -7.97 -6.86
C THR A 380 19.24 -9.38 -7.35
N TYR A 381 18.31 -10.29 -7.27
CA TYR A 381 18.58 -11.72 -7.49
C TYR A 381 18.21 -12.20 -8.89
N LYS A 382 17.32 -11.51 -9.62
CA LYS A 382 16.83 -11.89 -10.95
C LYS A 382 16.32 -13.34 -11.01
N THR A 383 15.85 -13.87 -9.87
CA THR A 383 15.31 -15.22 -9.76
C THR A 383 13.81 -15.18 -9.65
N GLY A 384 13.17 -16.16 -10.23
CA GLY A 384 11.71 -16.26 -10.26
C GLY A 384 11.19 -16.13 -11.69
N SER A 385 9.99 -16.60 -11.87
CA SER A 385 9.18 -16.46 -13.10
C SER A 385 7.80 -15.95 -12.71
N LEU A 386 7.10 -15.34 -13.64
CA LEU A 386 5.68 -15.09 -13.46
C LEU A 386 4.96 -16.41 -13.29
N GLU A 387 4.13 -16.49 -12.26
CA GLU A 387 3.20 -17.60 -12.13
C GLU A 387 2.22 -17.58 -13.30
N SER A 388 1.98 -18.74 -13.88
CA SER A 388 1.02 -18.90 -14.99
C SER A 388 -0.44 -18.70 -14.53
N SER A 389 -0.67 -18.81 -13.24
CA SER A 389 -1.96 -18.55 -12.59
C SER A 389 -1.73 -18.04 -11.17
N ILE A 390 -2.61 -17.17 -10.70
CA ILE A 390 -2.62 -16.72 -9.31
C ILE A 390 -3.61 -17.61 -8.55
N PRO A 391 -3.23 -18.26 -7.45
CA PRO A 391 -4.15 -19.07 -6.65
C PRO A 391 -5.41 -18.27 -6.28
N GLY A 392 -6.58 -18.85 -6.46
CA GLY A 392 -7.86 -18.20 -6.19
C GLY A 392 -8.35 -17.19 -7.24
N VAL A 393 -7.54 -16.86 -8.24
CA VAL A 393 -7.94 -16.10 -9.42
C VAL A 393 -8.10 -17.05 -10.59
N GLY A 394 -9.22 -16.97 -11.33
CA GLY A 394 -9.45 -17.83 -12.50
C GLY A 394 -8.28 -17.74 -13.47
N ALA A 395 -7.84 -18.89 -13.99
CA ALA A 395 -6.74 -18.95 -14.95
C ALA A 395 -7.01 -18.01 -16.13
N THR A 396 -6.07 -17.11 -16.41
CA THR A 396 -6.11 -16.32 -17.66
C THR A 396 -5.99 -17.30 -18.82
N PRO A 397 -6.86 -17.25 -19.84
CA PRO A 397 -6.70 -18.13 -20.99
C PRO A 397 -5.36 -17.85 -21.66
N THR A 398 -4.43 -18.78 -21.53
CA THR A 398 -3.19 -18.72 -22.30
C THR A 398 -3.57 -18.93 -23.76
N THR A 399 -3.50 -17.92 -24.58
CA THR A 399 -3.50 -18.07 -26.02
C THR A 399 -2.19 -18.76 -26.42
N THR A 400 -2.20 -20.07 -26.34
CA THR A 400 -1.15 -20.87 -26.96
C THR A 400 -1.33 -20.70 -28.47
N ALA A 401 -0.41 -19.96 -29.09
CA ALA A 401 -0.30 -19.97 -30.56
C ALA A 401 -0.09 -21.42 -30.97
N ALA A 402 -1.11 -21.99 -31.59
CA ALA A 402 -1.04 -23.33 -32.13
C ALA A 402 0.00 -23.35 -33.23
N THR A 403 1.13 -23.96 -32.96
CA THR A 403 2.10 -24.37 -33.98
C THR A 403 1.46 -25.51 -34.73
N THR A 404 0.91 -25.22 -35.91
CA THR A 404 0.37 -26.20 -36.87
C THR A 404 1.51 -27.07 -37.36
N THR A 405 1.66 -28.24 -36.79
CA THR A 405 2.43 -29.32 -37.44
C THR A 405 1.45 -30.14 -38.26
N THR A 406 1.51 -29.95 -39.55
CA THR A 406 0.77 -30.74 -40.57
C THR A 406 1.33 -32.16 -40.61
N THR A 407 0.57 -33.14 -40.13
CA THR A 407 0.72 -34.51 -40.57
C THR A 407 -0.67 -35.03 -40.91
N GLY A 408 -0.86 -35.27 -42.21
CA GLY A 408 -2.09 -35.79 -42.76
C GLY A 408 -2.35 -37.26 -42.40
N LYS A 409 -3.60 -37.54 -42.13
CA LYS A 409 -4.20 -38.80 -42.61
C LYS A 409 -5.73 -38.69 -42.60
N THR A 410 -6.28 -39.08 -43.75
CA THR A 410 -7.67 -39.18 -44.17
C THR A 410 -8.43 -40.24 -43.33
N THR A 411 -9.70 -40.05 -42.98
CA THR A 411 -10.85 -40.82 -43.47
C THR A 411 -12.13 -40.60 -42.64
N THR A 412 -13.16 -40.23 -43.34
CA THR A 412 -14.60 -40.65 -43.38
C THR A 412 -15.57 -40.34 -42.23
N THR A 413 -16.46 -39.45 -42.56
CA THR A 413 -17.95 -39.38 -42.50
C THR A 413 -18.72 -40.17 -41.44
N ALA A 414 -19.51 -39.44 -40.63
CA ALA A 414 -20.95 -39.67 -40.51
C ALA A 414 -21.66 -38.48 -39.87
N ALA A 415 -22.65 -37.96 -40.55
CA ALA A 415 -23.56 -36.92 -40.09
C ALA A 415 -24.66 -37.52 -39.22
N VAL A 416 -25.01 -36.85 -38.13
CA VAL A 416 -26.36 -36.92 -37.57
C VAL A 416 -26.78 -35.52 -37.15
N THR A 417 -27.81 -35.05 -37.80
CA THR A 417 -28.56 -33.83 -37.57
C THR A 417 -29.56 -34.05 -36.43
N THR A 418 -29.60 -33.20 -35.44
CA THR A 418 -30.85 -32.87 -34.76
C THR A 418 -30.84 -31.46 -34.25
N THR A 419 -31.76 -30.70 -34.79
CA THR A 419 -32.19 -29.36 -34.38
C THR A 419 -32.88 -29.38 -33.04
N LYS A 420 -32.59 -28.41 -32.14
CA LYS A 420 -33.65 -27.65 -31.43
C LYS A 420 -33.13 -26.44 -30.67
N ALA A 421 -33.80 -25.35 -31.00
CA ALA A 421 -34.19 -24.17 -30.22
C ALA A 421 -33.11 -23.38 -29.49
N ALA A 422 -32.96 -22.17 -29.98
CA ALA A 422 -32.30 -21.04 -29.38
C ALA A 422 -33.04 -20.54 -28.12
N GLU A 423 -32.35 -20.44 -27.02
CA GLU A 423 -32.64 -19.44 -26.01
C GLU A 423 -31.49 -18.45 -25.99
N THR A 424 -31.79 -17.21 -26.31
CA THR A 424 -30.88 -16.10 -26.34
C THR A 424 -30.67 -15.62 -24.87
N THR A 425 -29.64 -16.10 -24.23
CA THR A 425 -29.09 -15.42 -23.08
C THR A 425 -27.97 -14.50 -23.56
N LYS A 426 -28.22 -13.20 -23.43
CA LYS A 426 -27.25 -12.15 -23.70
C LYS A 426 -25.96 -12.42 -22.92
N ALA A 427 -24.87 -12.67 -23.61
CA ALA A 427 -23.55 -12.80 -23.05
C ALA A 427 -23.14 -11.48 -22.38
N PRO A 428 -22.56 -11.51 -21.19
CA PRO A 428 -22.03 -10.30 -20.56
C PRO A 428 -20.87 -9.78 -21.40
N THR A 429 -20.90 -8.49 -21.71
CA THR A 429 -19.85 -7.78 -22.41
C THR A 429 -18.57 -7.85 -21.60
N THR A 430 -17.56 -8.54 -22.09
CA THR A 430 -16.22 -8.55 -21.52
C THR A 430 -15.61 -7.18 -21.67
N VAL A 431 -15.48 -6.45 -20.58
CA VAL A 431 -14.56 -5.31 -20.52
C VAL A 431 -13.16 -5.88 -20.39
N ALA A 432 -12.22 -5.36 -21.19
CA ALA A 432 -10.83 -5.79 -21.18
C ALA A 432 -10.30 -5.79 -19.74
N GLN A 433 -9.86 -6.96 -19.29
CA GLN A 433 -9.30 -7.20 -17.99
C GLN A 433 -7.90 -6.59 -18.00
N GLY A 434 -7.65 -5.60 -17.14
CA GLY A 434 -6.31 -5.24 -16.78
C GLY A 434 -5.67 -6.41 -16.03
N ASP A 435 -4.41 -6.62 -16.28
CA ASP A 435 -3.65 -7.81 -15.96
C ASP A 435 -3.79 -8.31 -14.53
N GLY A 436 -4.52 -9.38 -14.34
CA GLY A 436 -4.19 -10.47 -13.43
C GLY A 436 -4.25 -10.28 -11.92
N CYS A 437 -4.62 -9.13 -11.36
CA CYS A 437 -4.66 -8.94 -9.91
C CYS A 437 -6.06 -8.88 -9.29
N TYR A 438 -7.08 -9.46 -9.92
CA TYR A 438 -8.46 -9.25 -9.47
C TYR A 438 -9.21 -10.53 -9.25
N THR A 439 -9.70 -10.72 -8.05
CA THR A 439 -10.29 -11.95 -7.56
C THR A 439 -11.65 -12.30 -8.11
N LYS A 440 -12.45 -11.39 -8.53
CA LYS A 440 -13.68 -11.60 -9.33
C LYS A 440 -14.19 -10.27 -9.84
N LYS A 441 -14.54 -10.21 -11.10
CA LYS A 441 -15.07 -9.05 -11.81
C LYS A 441 -16.30 -8.41 -11.13
N VAL A 442 -17.13 -9.21 -10.46
CA VAL A 442 -18.32 -8.75 -9.73
C VAL A 442 -17.96 -7.88 -8.54
N ASN A 443 -16.93 -8.23 -7.77
CA ASN A 443 -16.54 -7.48 -6.57
C ASN A 443 -15.86 -6.14 -6.90
N GLN A 444 -15.17 -6.07 -8.05
CA GLN A 444 -14.55 -4.84 -8.50
C GLN A 444 -15.56 -3.80 -8.99
N ASP A 445 -16.50 -4.23 -9.83
CA ASP A 445 -17.52 -3.32 -10.36
C ASP A 445 -18.36 -2.71 -9.24
N VAL A 446 -18.64 -3.47 -8.19
CA VAL A 446 -19.40 -3.01 -7.03
C VAL A 446 -18.58 -2.06 -6.16
N VAL A 447 -17.34 -2.41 -5.83
CA VAL A 447 -16.48 -1.55 -4.97
C VAL A 447 -16.17 -0.20 -5.63
N TYR A 448 -16.14 -0.13 -6.97
CA TYR A 448 -15.74 1.10 -7.66
C TYR A 448 -16.89 1.91 -8.25
N LYS A 449 -18.02 1.30 -8.57
CA LYS A 449 -19.19 2.03 -9.08
C LYS A 449 -20.00 2.69 -7.98
N GLU A 450 -19.96 2.15 -6.77
CA GLU A 450 -20.73 2.64 -5.63
C GLU A 450 -19.95 3.53 -4.67
N LEU A 451 -18.68 3.85 -4.98
CA LEU A 451 -18.05 5.02 -4.39
C LEU A 451 -18.84 6.23 -4.86
N PRO A 452 -19.64 6.89 -3.99
CA PRO A 452 -20.60 7.88 -4.47
C PRO A 452 -19.92 8.99 -5.23
N ALA A 453 -20.50 9.35 -6.39
CA ALA A 453 -20.11 10.57 -7.10
C ALA A 453 -20.23 11.85 -6.24
N ALA A 454 -20.85 11.73 -5.07
CA ALA A 454 -21.09 12.81 -4.10
C ALA A 454 -20.00 12.90 -3.02
N ASP A 455 -19.07 11.98 -2.98
CA ASP A 455 -17.79 12.20 -2.30
C ASP A 455 -16.87 13.07 -3.18
N LYS A 456 -17.47 13.66 -4.26
CA LYS A 456 -16.86 14.71 -5.08
C LYS A 456 -16.75 16.02 -4.34
#